data_d92b77be7ddfff4868a8c11643085d52
#
_entry.id   d92b77be7ddfff4868a8c11643085d52
#
_cell.length_a   1.000
_cell.length_b   1.000
_cell.length_c   1.000
_cell.angle_alpha   90.00
_cell.angle_beta   90.00
_cell.angle_gamma   90.00
#
_symmetry.space_group_name_H-M   'P 1'
#
loop_
_entity.id
_entity.type
_entity.pdbx_description
1 polymer ?
#
loop_
_entity_poly.entity_id
_entity_poly.type
_entity_poly.pdbx_seq_one_letter_code
_entity_poly.pdbx_strand_id
1 'polypeptide(L)'
;MPVSWWPMSLANFAADAGILLRMLRGLPLAGSHAERLEGFYAPQAERYDAFRSRLLHGRDALIEALEIPAGARVVELGCGTGSNLAAIDKVRPVVTLTSLQLVDLCPALLAVARQRVLGMANIEVIEADATYWQPAAPVDRVYLSYALTMMPDWRAVLTNAYAMLAPGGRLGLVDFHLPETGGRLSNRFWQTWFAHDGVALSGEHLRTLKSLFPNSTTRECRAAVPYLPGLRAPYYLFVGMKPSILKPDSACTKAVIA
;
A
#
# COMPACT_ATOMS: atom_id res chain seq x y z
N MET A 1 -20.01 15.98 15.97
CA MET A 1 -19.12 17.14 16.09
C MET A 1 -18.95 17.75 14.72
N PRO A 2 -19.08 19.07 14.53
CA PRO A 2 -18.99 19.69 13.23
C PRO A 2 -17.56 19.65 12.72
N VAL A 3 -17.41 19.19 11.48
CA VAL A 3 -16.14 19.19 10.73
C VAL A 3 -15.71 20.65 10.55
N SER A 4 -14.64 21.04 11.23
CA SER A 4 -14.03 22.36 11.07
C SER A 4 -13.52 22.50 9.64
N TRP A 5 -14.16 23.35 8.86
CA TRP A 5 -13.67 23.85 7.59
C TRP A 5 -12.46 24.76 7.87
N TRP A 6 -11.27 24.21 7.88
CA TRP A 6 -10.09 25.08 7.92
C TRP A 6 -9.91 25.73 6.56
N PRO A 7 -9.78 27.08 6.52
CA PRO A 7 -9.45 27.77 5.29
C PRO A 7 -8.07 27.31 4.84
N MET A 8 -8.01 26.64 3.67
CA MET A 8 -6.74 26.28 3.03
C MET A 8 -5.95 27.57 2.78
N SER A 9 -4.75 27.67 3.33
CA SER A 9 -3.91 28.83 3.13
C SER A 9 -3.49 28.89 1.65
N LEU A 10 -3.46 30.10 1.08
CA LEU A 10 -2.94 30.35 -0.28
C LEU A 10 -1.53 29.77 -0.47
N ALA A 11 -0.73 29.70 0.62
CA ALA A 11 0.59 29.09 0.63
C ALA A 11 0.56 27.58 0.33
N ASN A 12 -0.42 26.84 0.86
CA ASN A 12 -0.58 25.41 0.56
C ASN A 12 -1.02 25.18 -0.88
N PHE A 13 -1.91 26.04 -1.41
CA PHE A 13 -2.33 25.96 -2.81
C PHE A 13 -1.16 26.21 -3.77
N ALA A 14 -0.32 27.23 -3.52
CA ALA A 14 0.85 27.51 -4.35
C ALA A 14 1.89 26.37 -4.29
N ALA A 15 2.11 25.77 -3.12
CA ALA A 15 3.00 24.61 -2.96
C ALA A 15 2.48 23.37 -3.70
N ASP A 16 1.16 23.14 -3.67
CA ASP A 16 0.52 22.01 -4.33
C ASP A 16 0.34 22.22 -5.84
N ALA A 17 0.30 23.46 -6.31
CA ALA A 17 0.13 23.77 -7.74
C ALA A 17 1.21 23.13 -8.62
N GLY A 18 2.45 23.07 -8.13
CA GLY A 18 3.54 22.37 -8.81
C GLY A 18 3.33 20.86 -8.92
N ILE A 19 2.79 20.23 -7.87
CA ILE A 19 2.47 18.80 -7.83
C ILE A 19 1.25 18.53 -8.74
N LEU A 20 0.20 19.33 -8.62
CA LEU A 20 -1.00 19.22 -9.47
C LEU A 20 -0.66 19.38 -10.95
N LEU A 21 0.22 20.34 -11.30
CA LEU A 21 0.65 20.52 -12.69
C LEU A 21 1.42 19.33 -13.24
N ARG A 22 2.21 18.63 -12.40
CA ARG A 22 2.90 17.39 -12.78
C ARG A 22 1.94 16.21 -12.90
N MET A 23 0.99 16.09 -11.98
CA MET A 23 -0.09 15.13 -12.11
C MET A 23 -0.89 15.36 -13.40
N LEU A 24 -1.14 16.61 -13.78
CA LEU A 24 -1.76 16.97 -15.08
C LEU A 24 -0.88 16.63 -16.29
N ARG A 25 0.44 16.46 -16.13
CA ARG A 25 1.35 16.00 -17.21
C ARG A 25 1.45 14.48 -17.29
N GLY A 26 1.11 13.78 -16.21
CA GLY A 26 1.17 12.32 -16.11
C GLY A 26 2.58 11.72 -16.06
N LEU A 27 2.66 10.39 -16.03
CA LEU A 27 3.91 9.66 -16.07
C LEU A 27 4.60 9.84 -17.44
N PRO A 28 5.96 9.95 -17.49
CA PRO A 28 6.71 9.88 -18.74
C PRO A 28 6.35 8.62 -19.54
N LEU A 29 6.23 8.75 -20.86
CA LEU A 29 5.84 7.64 -21.73
C LEU A 29 7.06 6.77 -22.14
N ALA A 30 8.27 7.34 -22.11
CA ALA A 30 9.51 6.67 -22.53
C ALA A 30 10.29 6.10 -21.34
N GLY A 31 11.02 5.01 -21.57
CA GLY A 31 11.87 4.35 -20.59
C GLY A 31 11.21 3.14 -19.91
N SER A 32 12.01 2.43 -19.12
CA SER A 32 11.54 1.34 -18.26
C SER A 32 10.56 1.83 -17.19
N HIS A 33 9.87 0.91 -16.53
CA HIS A 33 8.95 1.28 -15.45
C HIS A 33 9.65 2.05 -14.32
N ALA A 34 10.85 1.59 -13.92
CA ALA A 34 11.66 2.26 -12.89
C ALA A 34 12.07 3.68 -13.30
N GLU A 35 12.56 3.87 -14.53
CA GLU A 35 12.93 5.20 -15.04
C GLU A 35 11.74 6.17 -15.11
N ARG A 36 10.56 5.68 -15.47
CA ARG A 36 9.34 6.49 -15.48
C ARG A 36 8.91 6.92 -14.08
N LEU A 37 8.98 6.00 -13.10
CA LEU A 37 8.71 6.31 -11.69
C LEU A 37 9.73 7.34 -11.17
N GLU A 38 11.02 7.13 -11.40
CA GLU A 38 12.08 8.05 -10.99
C GLU A 38 11.86 9.45 -11.58
N GLY A 39 11.64 9.56 -12.89
CA GLY A 39 11.38 10.83 -13.56
C GLY A 39 10.15 11.58 -13.04
N PHE A 40 9.13 10.84 -12.59
CA PHE A 40 7.92 11.43 -12.02
C PHE A 40 8.11 11.86 -10.57
N TYR A 41 8.74 11.03 -9.73
CA TYR A 41 8.82 11.24 -8.29
C TYR A 41 10.03 12.03 -7.82
N ALA A 42 11.21 11.92 -8.46
CA ALA A 42 12.43 12.56 -8.01
C ALA A 42 12.30 14.09 -7.79
N PRO A 43 11.67 14.85 -8.70
CA PRO A 43 11.56 16.29 -8.53
C PRO A 43 10.61 16.76 -7.42
N GLN A 44 9.85 15.84 -6.79
CA GLN A 44 8.82 16.17 -5.79
C GLN A 44 8.93 15.36 -4.50
N ALA A 45 9.93 14.48 -4.38
CA ALA A 45 10.05 13.50 -3.30
C ALA A 45 9.92 14.11 -1.90
N GLU A 46 10.55 15.26 -1.64
CA GLU A 46 10.50 15.94 -0.33
C GLU A 46 9.12 16.52 0.03
N ARG A 47 8.33 16.96 -0.96
CA ARG A 47 7.02 17.60 -0.77
C ARG A 47 5.85 16.64 -0.98
N TYR A 48 6.15 15.46 -1.47
CA TYR A 48 5.18 14.47 -1.91
C TYR A 48 4.27 13.99 -0.79
N ASP A 49 4.81 13.78 0.41
CA ASP A 49 4.05 13.26 1.55
C ASP A 49 2.93 14.20 2.02
N ALA A 50 3.19 15.52 2.05
CA ALA A 50 2.21 16.50 2.50
C ALA A 50 0.99 16.57 1.58
N PHE A 51 1.15 16.42 0.27
CA PHE A 51 0.05 16.34 -0.69
C PHE A 51 -0.69 15.00 -0.58
N ARG A 52 0.07 13.89 -0.57
CA ARG A 52 -0.50 12.54 -0.52
C ARG A 52 -1.25 12.25 0.77
N SER A 53 -0.82 12.78 1.90
CA SER A 53 -1.54 12.59 3.17
C SER A 53 -3.00 13.08 3.12
N ARG A 54 -3.29 14.07 2.26
CA ARG A 54 -4.63 14.60 2.05
C ARG A 54 -5.45 13.83 1.02
N LEU A 55 -4.80 13.12 0.11
CA LEU A 55 -5.46 12.36 -0.97
C LEU A 55 -5.63 10.88 -0.62
N LEU A 56 -4.64 10.28 0.02
CA LEU A 56 -4.56 8.84 0.27
C LEU A 56 -5.14 8.47 1.64
N HIS A 57 -6.44 8.31 1.68
CA HIS A 57 -7.17 7.96 2.89
C HIS A 57 -7.06 6.47 3.23
N GLY A 58 -7.36 6.11 4.49
CA GLY A 58 -7.46 4.72 4.94
C GLY A 58 -6.13 4.06 5.32
N ARG A 59 -4.99 4.75 5.23
CA ARG A 59 -3.67 4.19 5.57
C ARG A 59 -3.56 3.83 7.06
N ASP A 60 -3.95 4.74 7.95
CA ASP A 60 -3.95 4.48 9.40
C ASP A 60 -4.88 3.31 9.73
N ALA A 61 -6.09 3.29 9.14
CA ALA A 61 -7.05 2.20 9.34
C ALA A 61 -6.55 0.84 8.80
N LEU A 62 -5.75 0.83 7.72
CA LEU A 62 -5.08 -0.38 7.25
C LEU A 62 -4.09 -0.90 8.28
N ILE A 63 -3.21 -0.03 8.79
CA ILE A 63 -2.19 -0.41 9.77
C ILE A 63 -2.83 -0.92 11.07
N GLU A 64 -3.91 -0.28 11.53
CA GLU A 64 -4.70 -0.78 12.67
C GLU A 64 -5.27 -2.19 12.40
N ALA A 65 -5.89 -2.39 11.22
CA ALA A 65 -6.51 -3.66 10.85
C ALA A 65 -5.50 -4.81 10.63
N LEU A 66 -4.23 -4.51 10.39
CA LEU A 66 -3.16 -5.52 10.29
C LEU A 66 -2.88 -6.21 11.63
N GLU A 67 -3.26 -5.60 12.77
CA GLU A 67 -3.01 -6.15 14.11
C GLU A 67 -1.55 -6.63 14.25
N ILE A 68 -0.61 -5.72 14.07
CA ILE A 68 0.83 -6.02 14.10
C ILE A 68 1.24 -6.42 15.53
N PRO A 69 1.71 -7.67 15.79
CA PRO A 69 2.14 -8.06 17.13
C PRO A 69 3.54 -7.52 17.47
N ALA A 70 3.89 -7.47 18.74
CA ALA A 70 5.27 -7.27 19.16
C ALA A 70 6.14 -8.43 18.64
N GLY A 71 7.39 -8.13 18.28
CA GLY A 71 8.31 -9.12 17.70
C GLY A 71 8.00 -9.50 16.25
N ALA A 72 7.02 -8.87 15.60
CA ALA A 72 6.68 -9.16 14.20
C ALA A 72 7.81 -8.81 13.24
N ARG A 73 7.90 -9.58 12.15
CA ARG A 73 8.57 -9.23 10.91
C ARG A 73 7.56 -8.63 9.95
N VAL A 74 7.82 -7.42 9.47
CA VAL A 74 6.88 -6.66 8.63
C VAL A 74 7.56 -6.25 7.33
N VAL A 75 6.85 -6.33 6.22
CA VAL A 75 7.27 -5.85 4.90
C VAL A 75 6.25 -4.86 4.35
N GLU A 76 6.72 -3.71 3.89
CA GLU A 76 5.95 -2.79 3.06
C GLU A 76 6.46 -2.87 1.62
N LEU A 77 5.59 -3.23 0.68
CA LEU A 77 5.88 -3.25 -0.75
C LEU A 77 5.34 -1.97 -1.41
N GLY A 78 6.21 -1.25 -2.12
CA GLY A 78 5.92 0.08 -2.65
C GLY A 78 5.89 1.14 -1.53
N CYS A 79 6.91 1.15 -0.68
CA CYS A 79 6.96 2.00 0.51
C CYS A 79 7.11 3.50 0.20
N GLY A 80 7.57 3.84 -1.00
CA GLY A 80 7.87 5.22 -1.38
C GLY A 80 8.85 5.87 -0.40
N THR A 81 8.44 6.97 0.20
CA THR A 81 9.24 7.70 1.20
C THR A 81 9.20 7.08 2.61
N GLY A 82 8.57 5.92 2.80
CA GLY A 82 8.37 5.32 4.12
C GLY A 82 7.42 6.12 5.03
N SER A 83 6.48 6.87 4.46
CA SER A 83 5.58 7.76 5.20
C SER A 83 4.62 7.04 6.15
N ASN A 84 4.38 5.74 5.96
CA ASN A 84 3.54 4.92 6.83
C ASN A 84 4.21 4.55 8.16
N LEU A 85 5.53 4.78 8.30
CA LEU A 85 6.26 4.50 9.53
C LEU A 85 5.61 5.14 10.76
N ALA A 86 5.17 6.39 10.65
CA ALA A 86 4.49 7.09 11.74
C ALA A 86 3.14 6.45 12.12
N ALA A 87 2.41 5.86 11.18
CA ALA A 87 1.19 5.13 11.45
C ALA A 87 1.48 3.80 12.16
N ILE A 88 2.52 3.09 11.73
CA ILE A 88 2.98 1.87 12.42
C ILE A 88 3.35 2.18 13.87
N ASP A 89 4.17 3.22 14.10
CA ASP A 89 4.68 3.57 15.43
C ASP A 89 3.58 3.94 16.42
N LYS A 90 2.48 4.55 15.96
CA LYS A 90 1.29 4.82 16.77
C LYS A 90 0.58 3.55 17.26
N VAL A 91 0.47 2.53 16.41
CA VAL A 91 -0.23 1.27 16.71
C VAL A 91 0.69 0.29 17.42
N ARG A 92 1.94 0.24 16.98
CA ARG A 92 2.99 -0.62 17.51
C ARG A 92 4.31 0.11 17.45
N PRO A 93 4.94 0.44 18.59
CA PRO A 93 6.26 1.06 18.60
C PRO A 93 7.24 0.27 17.75
N VAL A 94 7.81 0.90 16.75
CA VAL A 94 8.66 0.23 15.74
C VAL A 94 9.82 -0.50 16.37
N VAL A 95 10.37 0.04 17.46
CA VAL A 95 11.46 -0.61 18.24
C VAL A 95 11.08 -1.99 18.77
N THR A 96 9.79 -2.32 18.89
CA THR A 96 9.32 -3.64 19.32
C THR A 96 9.19 -4.67 18.21
N LEU A 97 9.41 -4.28 16.96
CA LEU A 97 9.42 -5.18 15.81
C LEU A 97 10.76 -5.93 15.72
N THR A 98 10.73 -7.16 15.27
CA THR A 98 11.95 -7.90 14.91
C THR A 98 12.61 -7.26 13.69
N SER A 99 11.81 -6.91 12.67
CA SER A 99 12.26 -6.18 11.48
C SER A 99 11.10 -5.48 10.79
N LEU A 100 11.42 -4.34 10.16
CA LEU A 100 10.57 -3.68 9.17
C LEU A 100 11.38 -3.50 7.89
N GLN A 101 10.93 -4.09 6.79
CA GLN A 101 11.58 -3.96 5.48
C GLN A 101 10.72 -3.08 4.57
N LEU A 102 11.29 -1.97 4.12
CA LEU A 102 10.68 -0.98 3.25
C LEU A 102 11.21 -1.17 1.83
N VAL A 103 10.39 -1.73 0.95
CA VAL A 103 10.78 -2.12 -0.41
C VAL A 103 10.14 -1.21 -1.43
N ASP A 104 10.93 -0.61 -2.31
CA ASP A 104 10.45 0.20 -3.44
C ASP A 104 11.42 0.12 -4.62
N LEU A 105 10.97 0.51 -5.81
CA LEU A 105 11.75 0.52 -7.04
C LEU A 105 12.34 1.91 -7.36
N CYS A 106 11.90 2.98 -6.68
CA CYS A 106 12.26 4.36 -6.98
C CYS A 106 13.38 4.88 -6.06
N PRO A 107 14.64 5.03 -6.54
CA PRO A 107 15.78 5.48 -5.74
C PRO A 107 15.58 6.82 -5.04
N ALA A 108 14.93 7.79 -5.72
CA ALA A 108 14.68 9.11 -5.14
C ALA A 108 13.74 9.05 -3.90
N LEU A 109 12.70 8.23 -3.95
CA LEU A 109 11.81 8.02 -2.80
C LEU A 109 12.52 7.29 -1.67
N LEU A 110 13.32 6.26 -2.01
CA LEU A 110 14.11 5.51 -1.05
C LEU A 110 15.19 6.34 -0.37
N ALA A 111 15.75 7.36 -1.03
CA ALA A 111 16.66 8.30 -0.40
C ALA A 111 15.98 9.04 0.77
N VAL A 112 14.73 9.49 0.59
CA VAL A 112 13.93 10.10 1.67
C VAL A 112 13.61 9.08 2.77
N ALA A 113 13.24 7.85 2.39
CA ALA A 113 12.96 6.78 3.35
C ALA A 113 14.20 6.47 4.22
N ARG A 114 15.41 6.37 3.62
CA ARG A 114 16.67 6.14 4.35
C ARG A 114 16.97 7.24 5.35
N GLN A 115 16.71 8.51 5.00
CA GLN A 115 16.87 9.63 5.94
C GLN A 115 15.88 9.53 7.12
N ARG A 116 14.65 9.09 6.84
CA ARG A 116 13.59 8.95 7.87
C ARG A 116 13.90 7.88 8.91
N VAL A 117 14.59 6.80 8.52
CA VAL A 117 14.89 5.66 9.38
C VAL A 117 16.31 5.69 9.97
N LEU A 118 17.02 6.80 9.82
CA LEU A 118 18.37 6.94 10.39
C LEU A 118 18.38 6.62 11.89
N GLY A 119 19.30 5.72 12.29
CA GLY A 119 19.43 5.28 13.69
C GLY A 119 18.46 4.19 14.13
N MET A 120 17.56 3.71 13.26
CA MET A 120 16.63 2.61 13.55
C MET A 120 17.20 1.28 13.03
N ALA A 121 17.90 0.53 13.90
CA ALA A 121 18.67 -0.66 13.50
C ALA A 121 17.82 -1.84 12.99
N ASN A 122 16.53 -1.87 13.31
CA ASN A 122 15.59 -2.91 12.90
C ASN A 122 14.77 -2.56 11.65
N ILE A 123 15.10 -1.45 10.98
CA ILE A 123 14.47 -1.06 9.72
C ILE A 123 15.49 -1.11 8.58
N GLU A 124 15.11 -1.77 7.51
CA GLU A 124 15.90 -1.87 6.28
C GLU A 124 15.16 -1.24 5.11
N VAL A 125 15.85 -0.41 4.31
CA VAL A 125 15.32 0.23 3.10
C VAL A 125 15.95 -0.41 1.88
N ILE A 126 15.13 -1.08 1.07
CA ILE A 126 15.56 -2.00 0.03
C ILE A 126 15.10 -1.48 -1.34
N GLU A 127 16.02 -1.32 -2.27
CA GLU A 127 15.73 -1.05 -3.67
C GLU A 127 15.55 -2.38 -4.40
N ALA A 128 14.30 -2.74 -4.68
CA ALA A 128 13.99 -3.99 -5.34
C ALA A 128 12.60 -3.97 -5.97
N ASP A 129 12.41 -4.86 -6.96
CA ASP A 129 11.11 -5.09 -7.59
C ASP A 129 10.26 -6.06 -6.75
N ALA A 130 9.08 -5.58 -6.33
CA ALA A 130 8.13 -6.35 -5.55
C ALA A 130 7.61 -7.61 -6.26
N THR A 131 7.82 -7.73 -7.57
CA THR A 131 7.40 -8.88 -8.37
C THR A 131 8.12 -10.17 -7.97
N TYR A 132 9.41 -10.06 -7.58
CA TYR A 132 10.25 -11.24 -7.30
C TYR A 132 11.15 -11.11 -6.06
N TRP A 133 11.26 -9.93 -5.45
CA TRP A 133 12.03 -9.79 -4.21
C TRP A 133 11.38 -10.59 -3.07
N GLN A 134 12.22 -11.22 -2.25
CA GLN A 134 11.79 -12.02 -1.10
C GLN A 134 12.62 -11.67 0.14
N PRO A 135 12.01 -11.63 1.34
CA PRO A 135 12.75 -11.55 2.59
C PRO A 135 13.53 -12.83 2.87
N ALA A 136 14.58 -12.75 3.68
CA ALA A 136 15.41 -13.91 4.04
C ALA A 136 14.65 -14.99 4.85
N ALA A 137 13.54 -14.63 5.48
CA ALA A 137 12.68 -15.55 6.24
C ALA A 137 11.21 -15.12 6.10
N PRO A 138 10.24 -16.06 6.27
CA PRO A 138 8.83 -15.72 6.27
C PRO A 138 8.48 -14.63 7.27
N VAL A 139 7.53 -13.77 6.89
CA VAL A 139 7.14 -12.58 7.65
C VAL A 139 5.70 -12.69 8.17
N ASP A 140 5.40 -11.95 9.25
CA ASP A 140 4.10 -11.97 9.90
C ASP A 140 3.10 -11.04 9.20
N ARG A 141 3.59 -9.95 8.60
CA ARG A 141 2.77 -8.93 7.95
C ARG A 141 3.42 -8.47 6.67
N VAL A 142 2.63 -8.43 5.60
CA VAL A 142 2.96 -7.75 4.34
C VAL A 142 1.87 -6.72 4.08
N TYR A 143 2.20 -5.52 3.64
CA TYR A 143 1.20 -4.57 3.21
C TYR A 143 1.63 -3.69 2.05
N LEU A 144 0.63 -3.21 1.31
CA LEU A 144 0.77 -2.25 0.22
C LEU A 144 -0.19 -1.09 0.47
N SER A 145 0.30 0.12 0.24
CA SER A 145 -0.47 1.34 0.47
C SER A 145 -0.41 2.26 -0.74
N TYR A 146 -1.45 2.21 -1.59
CA TYR A 146 -1.54 2.94 -2.85
C TYR A 146 -0.35 2.68 -3.79
N ALA A 147 0.02 1.42 -3.91
CA ALA A 147 1.15 0.97 -4.71
C ALA A 147 0.75 -0.07 -5.76
N LEU A 148 -0.19 -0.98 -5.46
CA LEU A 148 -0.54 -2.09 -6.34
C LEU A 148 -1.06 -1.61 -7.70
N THR A 149 -1.89 -0.55 -7.71
CA THR A 149 -2.46 0.03 -8.94
C THR A 149 -1.41 0.65 -9.85
N MET A 150 -0.19 0.87 -9.37
CA MET A 150 0.94 1.37 -10.14
C MET A 150 1.90 0.28 -10.61
N MET A 151 1.71 -0.97 -10.18
CA MET A 151 2.57 -2.11 -10.52
C MET A 151 2.03 -2.83 -11.75
N PRO A 152 2.77 -2.87 -12.89
CA PRO A 152 2.27 -3.47 -14.13
C PRO A 152 1.91 -4.95 -13.98
N ASP A 153 2.77 -5.73 -13.32
CA ASP A 153 2.53 -7.16 -13.03
C ASP A 153 2.04 -7.36 -11.59
N TRP A 154 0.95 -6.69 -11.25
CA TRP A 154 0.35 -6.75 -9.93
C TRP A 154 -0.06 -8.18 -9.50
N ARG A 155 -0.34 -9.09 -10.46
CA ARG A 155 -0.66 -10.49 -10.14
C ARG A 155 0.55 -11.22 -9.59
N ALA A 156 1.72 -11.04 -10.20
CA ALA A 156 2.96 -11.59 -9.70
C ALA A 156 3.30 -10.99 -8.33
N VAL A 157 3.10 -9.68 -8.13
CA VAL A 157 3.29 -9.03 -6.83
C VAL A 157 2.39 -9.64 -5.75
N LEU A 158 1.11 -9.87 -6.02
CA LEU A 158 0.21 -10.49 -5.04
C LEU A 158 0.59 -11.93 -4.73
N THR A 159 0.99 -12.71 -5.74
CA THR A 159 1.48 -14.09 -5.56
C THR A 159 2.76 -14.10 -4.72
N ASN A 160 3.66 -13.16 -5.00
CA ASN A 160 4.92 -13.01 -4.28
C ASN A 160 4.69 -12.59 -2.82
N ALA A 161 3.79 -11.61 -2.59
CA ALA A 161 3.41 -11.17 -1.25
C ALA A 161 2.78 -12.31 -0.43
N TYR A 162 1.96 -13.15 -1.07
CA TYR A 162 1.41 -14.36 -0.42
C TYR A 162 2.52 -15.35 -0.03
N ALA A 163 3.52 -15.54 -0.91
CA ALA A 163 4.64 -16.44 -0.65
C ALA A 163 5.50 -15.99 0.53
N MET A 164 5.71 -14.67 0.70
CA MET A 164 6.48 -14.08 1.82
C MET A 164 5.86 -14.39 3.19
N LEU A 165 4.54 -14.55 3.27
CA LEU A 165 3.84 -14.70 4.56
C LEU A 165 4.12 -16.05 5.22
N ALA A 166 4.38 -16.01 6.51
CA ALA A 166 4.31 -17.18 7.38
C ALA A 166 2.86 -17.71 7.44
N PRO A 167 2.64 -19.01 7.80
CA PRO A 167 1.32 -19.50 8.13
C PRO A 167 0.68 -18.64 9.25
N GLY A 168 -0.56 -18.20 9.06
CA GLY A 168 -1.24 -17.24 9.95
C GLY A 168 -0.83 -15.78 9.76
N GLY A 169 0.13 -15.51 8.89
CA GLY A 169 0.51 -14.14 8.51
C GLY A 169 -0.60 -13.41 7.75
N ARG A 170 -0.57 -12.07 7.74
CA ARG A 170 -1.61 -11.25 7.10
C ARG A 170 -1.05 -10.37 6.00
N LEU A 171 -1.80 -10.29 4.88
CA LEU A 171 -1.64 -9.29 3.85
C LEU A 171 -2.64 -8.17 4.07
N GLY A 172 -2.16 -6.92 4.11
CA GLY A 172 -3.01 -5.74 4.12
C GLY A 172 -2.86 -4.91 2.85
N LEU A 173 -3.96 -4.33 2.38
CA LEU A 173 -3.97 -3.49 1.20
C LEU A 173 -4.92 -2.32 1.35
N VAL A 174 -4.47 -1.12 0.98
CA VAL A 174 -5.32 0.03 0.69
C VAL A 174 -4.95 0.59 -0.67
N ASP A 175 -5.91 0.73 -1.57
CA ASP A 175 -5.65 1.26 -2.90
C ASP A 175 -6.93 1.82 -3.54
N PHE A 176 -6.77 2.56 -4.63
CA PHE A 176 -7.89 3.02 -5.44
C PHE A 176 -8.65 1.84 -6.05
N HIS A 177 -9.94 2.05 -6.32
CA HIS A 177 -10.86 0.98 -6.65
C HIS A 177 -11.86 1.40 -7.73
N LEU A 178 -12.30 0.41 -8.52
CA LEU A 178 -13.47 0.54 -9.38
C LEU A 178 -14.61 -0.25 -8.74
N PRO A 179 -15.61 0.42 -8.13
CA PRO A 179 -16.76 -0.27 -7.54
C PRO A 179 -17.54 -1.06 -8.60
N GLU A 180 -17.86 -2.31 -8.30
CA GLU A 180 -18.68 -3.15 -9.21
C GLU A 180 -20.07 -2.55 -9.42
N THR A 181 -20.62 -1.89 -8.39
CA THR A 181 -21.92 -1.20 -8.43
C THR A 181 -21.83 0.23 -9.00
N GLY A 182 -20.64 0.67 -9.40
CA GLY A 182 -20.42 2.00 -10.00
C GLY A 182 -21.07 2.09 -11.38
N GLY A 183 -21.77 3.21 -11.66
CA GLY A 183 -22.30 3.45 -13.01
C GLY A 183 -21.17 3.48 -14.05
N ARG A 184 -21.42 2.99 -15.26
CA ARG A 184 -20.41 2.91 -16.36
C ARG A 184 -19.70 4.25 -16.60
N LEU A 185 -20.44 5.38 -16.54
CA LEU A 185 -19.86 6.72 -16.74
C LEU A 185 -18.92 7.12 -15.61
N SER A 186 -19.28 6.85 -14.35
CA SER A 186 -18.43 7.11 -13.20
C SER A 186 -17.14 6.28 -13.25
N ASN A 187 -17.25 5.00 -13.57
CA ASN A 187 -16.09 4.12 -13.67
C ASN A 187 -15.15 4.56 -14.81
N ARG A 188 -15.70 4.94 -15.98
CA ARG A 188 -14.92 5.45 -17.10
C ARG A 188 -14.22 6.77 -16.76
N PHE A 189 -14.90 7.66 -16.04
CA PHE A 189 -14.31 8.91 -15.54
C PHE A 189 -13.09 8.61 -14.66
N TRP A 190 -13.23 7.76 -13.65
CA TRP A 190 -12.14 7.41 -12.74
C TRP A 190 -11.00 6.67 -13.46
N GLN A 191 -11.31 5.73 -14.36
CA GLN A 191 -10.29 5.06 -15.16
C GLN A 191 -9.45 6.06 -15.97
N THR A 192 -10.09 7.00 -16.68
CA THR A 192 -9.40 8.01 -17.49
C THR A 192 -8.58 8.96 -16.59
N TRP A 193 -9.17 9.40 -15.48
CA TRP A 193 -8.52 10.28 -14.52
C TRP A 193 -7.22 9.67 -13.96
N PHE A 194 -7.32 8.46 -13.44
CA PHE A 194 -6.20 7.80 -12.80
C PHE A 194 -5.17 7.23 -13.79
N ALA A 195 -5.59 6.80 -14.97
CA ALA A 195 -4.68 6.31 -16.01
C ALA A 195 -3.63 7.35 -16.43
N HIS A 196 -3.98 8.62 -16.33
CA HIS A 196 -3.07 9.73 -16.61
C HIS A 196 -1.87 9.76 -15.66
N ASP A 197 -2.09 9.39 -14.40
CA ASP A 197 -1.03 9.34 -13.37
C ASP A 197 -0.36 7.95 -13.29
N GLY A 198 -0.61 7.07 -14.27
CA GLY A 198 -0.07 5.71 -14.30
C GLY A 198 -0.75 4.75 -13.34
N VAL A 199 -1.86 5.15 -12.73
CA VAL A 199 -2.67 4.31 -11.85
C VAL A 199 -3.65 3.47 -12.69
N ALA A 200 -3.42 2.16 -12.77
CA ALA A 200 -4.26 1.22 -13.51
C ALA A 200 -5.38 0.67 -12.61
N LEU A 201 -6.54 1.34 -12.62
CA LEU A 201 -7.70 0.85 -11.89
C LEU A 201 -8.24 -0.44 -12.51
N SER A 202 -8.36 -1.50 -11.69
CA SER A 202 -8.91 -2.79 -12.11
C SER A 202 -9.85 -3.36 -11.05
N GLY A 203 -11.03 -3.81 -11.45
CA GLY A 203 -11.92 -4.60 -10.58
C GLY A 203 -11.38 -6.00 -10.27
N GLU A 204 -10.32 -6.43 -10.97
CA GLU A 204 -9.73 -7.76 -10.76
C GLU A 204 -8.82 -7.82 -9.53
N HIS A 205 -8.25 -6.68 -9.07
CA HIS A 205 -7.39 -6.66 -7.88
C HIS A 205 -8.11 -7.30 -6.69
N LEU A 206 -9.30 -6.80 -6.37
CA LEU A 206 -10.06 -7.28 -5.22
C LEU A 206 -10.55 -8.72 -5.38
N ARG A 207 -10.94 -9.12 -6.61
CA ARG A 207 -11.32 -10.52 -6.89
C ARG A 207 -10.16 -11.48 -6.69
N THR A 208 -8.97 -11.14 -7.18
CA THR A 208 -7.75 -11.94 -7.00
C THR A 208 -7.36 -12.03 -5.53
N LEU A 209 -7.41 -10.92 -4.79
CA LEU A 209 -7.15 -10.89 -3.35
C LEU A 209 -8.09 -11.83 -2.57
N LYS A 210 -9.40 -11.76 -2.84
CA LYS A 210 -10.40 -12.65 -2.21
C LYS A 210 -10.18 -14.12 -2.55
N SER A 211 -9.71 -14.42 -3.77
CA SER A 211 -9.36 -15.78 -4.18
C SER A 211 -8.12 -16.32 -3.46
N LEU A 212 -7.08 -15.49 -3.30
CA LEU A 212 -5.85 -15.88 -2.59
C LEU A 212 -6.06 -16.01 -1.08
N PHE A 213 -6.96 -15.22 -0.51
CA PHE A 213 -7.24 -15.15 0.92
C PHE A 213 -8.73 -15.37 1.20
N PRO A 214 -9.19 -16.63 1.26
CA PRO A 214 -10.60 -16.94 1.57
C PRO A 214 -11.06 -16.33 2.92
N ASN A 215 -10.15 -16.29 3.91
CA ASN A 215 -10.38 -15.63 5.19
C ASN A 215 -9.92 -14.17 5.12
N SER A 216 -10.76 -13.31 4.58
CA SER A 216 -10.43 -11.90 4.40
C SER A 216 -11.58 -10.98 4.74
N THR A 217 -11.24 -9.74 5.12
CA THR A 217 -12.18 -8.64 5.30
C THR A 217 -11.92 -7.57 4.25
N THR A 218 -13.00 -6.96 3.75
CA THR A 218 -12.93 -5.90 2.74
C THR A 218 -13.86 -4.77 3.11
N ARG A 219 -13.39 -3.52 2.97
CA ARG A 219 -14.20 -2.32 3.11
C ARG A 219 -14.01 -1.45 1.87
N GLU A 220 -15.10 -1.20 1.14
CA GLU A 220 -15.12 -0.23 0.04
C GLU A 220 -15.52 1.13 0.59
N CYS A 221 -14.76 2.15 0.27
CA CYS A 221 -14.87 3.49 0.82
C CYS A 221 -14.81 4.55 -0.29
N ARG A 222 -15.15 5.79 0.06
CA ARG A 222 -14.99 6.95 -0.82
C ARG A 222 -14.41 8.11 -0.03
N ALA A 223 -13.35 8.73 -0.53
CA ALA A 223 -12.67 9.86 0.10
C ALA A 223 -12.77 11.12 -0.73
N ALA A 224 -12.88 12.27 -0.08
CA ALA A 224 -12.89 13.56 -0.76
C ALA A 224 -11.57 13.78 -1.52
N VAL A 225 -11.69 14.26 -2.76
CA VAL A 225 -10.51 14.65 -3.54
C VAL A 225 -10.14 16.08 -3.15
N PRO A 226 -8.90 16.36 -2.74
CA PRO A 226 -8.45 17.72 -2.46
C PRO A 226 -8.73 18.67 -3.62
N TYR A 227 -9.14 19.88 -3.30
CA TYR A 227 -9.42 20.96 -4.26
C TYR A 227 -10.60 20.74 -5.22
N LEU A 228 -11.31 19.59 -5.15
CA LEU A 228 -12.46 19.30 -6.00
C LEU A 228 -13.70 19.01 -5.11
N PRO A 229 -14.43 20.08 -4.70
CA PRO A 229 -15.60 19.94 -3.85
C PRO A 229 -16.65 19.01 -4.47
N GLY A 230 -17.18 18.07 -3.67
CA GLY A 230 -18.19 17.13 -4.12
C GLY A 230 -17.66 15.88 -4.81
N LEU A 231 -16.38 15.88 -5.27
CA LEU A 231 -15.77 14.69 -5.87
C LEU A 231 -15.19 13.77 -4.79
N ARG A 232 -15.49 12.46 -4.89
CA ARG A 232 -15.04 11.45 -3.92
C ARG A 232 -14.45 10.25 -4.64
N ALA A 233 -13.14 10.06 -4.53
CA ALA A 233 -12.43 8.94 -5.12
C ALA A 233 -12.76 7.63 -4.39
N PRO A 234 -13.09 6.55 -5.12
CA PRO A 234 -13.32 5.25 -4.52
C PRO A 234 -11.98 4.59 -4.18
N TYR A 235 -11.91 3.97 -3.00
CA TYR A 235 -10.80 3.16 -2.54
C TYR A 235 -11.29 1.97 -1.72
N TYR A 236 -10.45 0.97 -1.52
CA TYR A 236 -10.78 -0.17 -0.67
C TYR A 236 -9.69 -0.42 0.37
N LEU A 237 -10.09 -1.02 1.48
CA LEU A 237 -9.20 -1.66 2.43
C LEU A 237 -9.44 -3.16 2.36
N PHE A 238 -8.37 -3.92 2.36
CA PHE A 238 -8.39 -5.37 2.37
C PHE A 238 -7.41 -5.88 3.41
N VAL A 239 -7.83 -6.87 4.21
CA VAL A 239 -6.94 -7.66 5.07
C VAL A 239 -7.30 -9.13 4.89
N GLY A 240 -6.33 -9.92 4.45
CA GLY A 240 -6.46 -11.37 4.29
C GLY A 240 -5.43 -12.11 5.12
N MET A 241 -5.80 -13.26 5.67
CA MET A 241 -4.92 -14.13 6.47
C MET A 241 -4.55 -15.38 5.69
N LYS A 242 -3.26 -15.67 5.60
CA LYS A 242 -2.75 -16.93 5.06
C LYS A 242 -3.15 -18.06 6.00
N PRO A 243 -3.76 -19.16 5.51
CA PRO A 243 -4.15 -20.27 6.36
C PRO A 243 -2.97 -20.79 7.20
N SER A 244 -3.23 -21.07 8.48
CA SER A 244 -2.30 -21.82 9.30
C SER A 244 -2.32 -23.27 8.82
N ILE A 245 -1.15 -23.87 8.59
CA ILE A 245 -1.07 -25.31 8.37
C ILE A 245 -1.41 -25.92 9.72
N LEU A 246 -2.64 -26.39 9.91
CA LEU A 246 -2.94 -27.28 11.02
C LEU A 246 -2.03 -28.49 10.83
N LYS A 247 -1.11 -28.74 11.77
CA LYS A 247 -0.47 -30.06 11.87
C LYS A 247 -1.63 -31.06 11.96
N PRO A 248 -1.69 -32.11 11.12
CA PRO A 248 -2.69 -33.15 11.32
C PRO A 248 -2.52 -33.66 12.78
N ASP A 249 -3.63 -33.62 13.52
CA ASP A 249 -3.66 -34.11 14.89
C ASP A 249 -3.01 -35.48 14.95
N SER A 250 -1.90 -35.61 15.69
CA SER A 250 -1.20 -36.86 15.98
C SER A 250 -2.01 -37.77 16.94
N ALA A 251 -3.33 -37.54 17.01
CA ALA A 251 -4.22 -38.22 17.96
C ALA A 251 -5.04 -39.39 17.37
N CYS A 252 -4.82 -39.77 16.09
CA CYS A 252 -5.62 -40.87 15.51
C CYS A 252 -4.77 -42.10 15.08
N THR A 253 -3.72 -42.44 15.82
CA THR A 253 -2.96 -43.70 15.56
C THR A 253 -2.81 -44.53 16.82
N LYS A 254 -3.87 -44.67 17.64
CA LYS A 254 -3.94 -45.66 18.72
C LYS A 254 -5.35 -46.19 18.88
N ALA A 255 -5.88 -46.90 17.92
CA ALA A 255 -7.03 -47.76 18.11
C ALA A 255 -7.29 -48.63 16.88
N VAL A 256 -6.34 -49.44 16.45
CA VAL A 256 -6.63 -50.71 15.73
C VAL A 256 -5.43 -51.64 15.94
N ILE A 257 -5.30 -52.24 17.10
CA ILE A 257 -4.73 -53.58 17.35
C ILE A 257 -5.26 -53.98 18.73
N ALA A 258 -6.38 -54.62 18.75
CA ALA A 258 -6.79 -55.59 19.77
C ALA A 258 -7.74 -56.59 19.12
#